data_d43c4315bea6750ca5430e35d46e260b
#
_entry.id   d43c4315bea6750ca5430e35d46e260b
#
_cell.length_a   1.000
_cell.length_b   1.000
_cell.length_c   1.000
_cell.angle_alpha   90.00
_cell.angle_beta   90.00
_cell.angle_gamma   90.00
#
_symmetry.space_group_name_H-M   'P 1'
#
loop_
_entity.id
_entity.type
_entity.pdbx_description
1 polymer ?
#
loop_
_entity_poly.entity_id
_entity_poly.type
_entity_poly.pdbx_seq_one_letter_code
_entity_poly.pdbx_strand_id
1 'polypeptide(L)'
;MLNRRTVIQASLTGGLLAVLAGLAAVGHERVKLGPTDGAGWHPVAWPFPRDGWPPGRGWRRDTTDVYVRPKLGFCGNCETGVVTDDEVDRVTDIDLLDERFQPVQAGSRIRITDLVGRARLYKYKLKNGAQRYAEGVAVAYKCDLVVAIIVGNVADEQERKAAHRFLESNTVQVWVNQQLEGR
;
A
#
# COMPACT_ATOMS: atom_id res chain seq x y z
N MET A 1 33.94 34.93 32.17
CA MET A 1 32.49 35.03 32.57
C MET A 1 31.65 35.20 31.31
N LEU A 2 30.93 34.21 30.90
CA LEU A 2 30.03 34.33 29.75
C LEU A 2 28.86 35.26 30.13
N ASN A 3 28.62 36.27 29.29
CA ASN A 3 27.57 37.23 29.50
C ASN A 3 26.19 36.56 29.38
N ARG A 4 25.32 36.73 30.39
CA ARG A 4 23.99 36.11 30.49
C ARG A 4 23.14 36.29 29.21
N ARG A 5 23.34 37.43 28.52
CA ARG A 5 22.69 37.71 27.22
C ARG A 5 23.15 36.79 26.10
N THR A 6 24.45 36.45 26.06
CA THR A 6 25.02 35.56 25.04
C THR A 6 24.50 34.13 25.21
N VAL A 7 24.33 33.68 26.46
CA VAL A 7 23.78 32.31 26.73
C VAL A 7 22.31 32.21 26.31
N ILE A 8 21.49 33.23 26.60
CA ILE A 8 20.08 33.26 26.22
C ILE A 8 19.92 33.30 24.69
N GLN A 9 20.72 34.09 23.99
CA GLN A 9 20.68 34.14 22.52
C GLN A 9 21.11 32.80 21.89
N ALA A 10 22.13 32.15 22.40
CA ALA A 10 22.59 30.87 21.93
C ALA A 10 21.54 29.78 22.16
N SER A 11 20.82 29.79 23.29
CA SER A 11 19.76 28.83 23.59
C SER A 11 18.53 29.02 22.69
N LEU A 12 18.13 30.25 22.40
CA LEU A 12 17.02 30.56 21.49
C LEU A 12 17.33 30.15 20.04
N THR A 13 18.57 30.41 19.57
CA THR A 13 18.98 30.06 18.23
C THR A 13 19.08 28.55 18.07
N GLY A 14 19.60 27.81 19.05
CA GLY A 14 19.68 26.36 19.05
C GLY A 14 18.30 25.71 19.04
N GLY A 15 17.35 26.21 19.84
CA GLY A 15 15.97 25.77 19.87
C GLY A 15 15.25 25.95 18.53
N LEU A 16 15.41 27.12 17.91
CA LEU A 16 14.80 27.41 16.59
C LEU A 16 15.34 26.49 15.49
N LEU A 17 16.65 26.25 15.46
CA LEU A 17 17.27 25.35 14.48
C LEU A 17 16.79 23.90 14.66
N ALA A 18 16.63 23.42 15.89
CA ALA A 18 16.10 22.08 16.16
C ALA A 18 14.65 21.94 15.67
N VAL A 19 13.80 22.95 15.90
CA VAL A 19 12.42 22.94 15.39
C VAL A 19 12.39 22.97 13.86
N LEU A 20 13.19 23.80 13.22
CA LEU A 20 13.27 23.88 11.76
C LEU A 20 13.78 22.56 11.14
N ALA A 21 14.78 21.93 11.75
CA ALA A 21 15.29 20.63 11.31
C ALA A 21 14.20 19.54 11.45
N GLY A 22 13.45 19.54 12.55
CA GLY A 22 12.33 18.63 12.76
C GLY A 22 11.22 18.82 11.72
N LEU A 23 10.83 20.06 11.44
CA LEU A 23 9.84 20.38 10.42
C LEU A 23 10.32 20.01 9.01
N ALA A 24 11.60 20.23 8.70
CA ALA A 24 12.20 19.85 7.42
C ALA A 24 12.21 18.32 7.24
N ALA A 25 12.52 17.56 8.29
CA ALA A 25 12.48 16.10 8.24
C ALA A 25 11.05 15.56 7.98
N VAL A 26 10.05 16.10 8.70
CA VAL A 26 8.63 15.74 8.49
C VAL A 26 8.16 16.15 7.09
N GLY A 27 8.55 17.33 6.62
CA GLY A 27 8.24 17.80 5.27
C GLY A 27 8.87 16.92 4.19
N HIS A 28 10.10 16.48 4.38
CA HIS A 28 10.82 15.61 3.44
C HIS A 28 10.16 14.23 3.32
N GLU A 29 9.73 13.63 4.43
CA GLU A 29 8.99 12.36 4.40
C GLU A 29 7.63 12.51 3.68
N ARG A 30 6.89 13.58 3.93
CA ARG A 30 5.61 13.85 3.25
C ARG A 30 5.78 14.05 1.75
N VAL A 31 6.83 14.73 1.32
CA VAL A 31 7.13 14.90 -0.12
C VAL A 31 7.45 13.57 -0.79
N LYS A 32 8.18 12.69 -0.12
CA LYS A 32 8.46 11.34 -0.64
C LYS A 32 7.22 10.48 -0.78
N LEU A 33 6.26 10.61 0.12
CA LEU A 33 5.03 9.82 0.11
C LEU A 33 3.99 10.35 -0.90
N GLY A 34 4.07 11.61 -1.29
CA GLY A 34 3.16 12.26 -2.23
C GLY A 34 1.93 12.90 -1.55
N PRO A 35 1.03 13.54 -2.32
CA PRO A 35 -0.13 14.23 -1.81
C PRO A 35 -1.23 13.27 -1.33
N THR A 36 -2.07 13.75 -0.42
CA THR A 36 -3.33 13.08 -0.04
C THR A 36 -4.35 13.24 -1.17
N ASP A 37 -5.12 12.22 -1.47
CA ASP A 37 -6.23 12.34 -2.42
C ASP A 37 -7.47 13.02 -1.80
N GLY A 38 -8.39 13.45 -2.67
CA GLY A 38 -9.63 14.12 -2.23
C GLY A 38 -10.62 13.21 -1.51
N ALA A 39 -10.41 11.89 -1.50
CA ALA A 39 -11.28 10.89 -0.88
C ALA A 39 -10.79 10.46 0.53
N GLY A 40 -9.79 11.16 1.08
CA GLY A 40 -9.27 10.94 2.43
C GLY A 40 -8.17 9.87 2.53
N TRP A 41 -7.70 9.33 1.40
CA TRP A 41 -6.55 8.44 1.38
C TRP A 41 -5.25 9.25 1.48
N HIS A 42 -4.40 8.90 2.42
CA HIS A 42 -3.10 9.53 2.60
C HIS A 42 -1.98 8.50 2.46
N PRO A 43 -0.86 8.90 1.86
CA PRO A 43 0.27 7.99 1.66
C PRO A 43 0.83 7.47 2.97
N VAL A 44 1.23 6.21 2.98
CA VAL A 44 1.96 5.56 4.08
C VAL A 44 3.22 4.89 3.58
N ALA A 45 4.15 4.61 4.47
CA ALA A 45 5.38 3.91 4.13
C ALA A 45 5.08 2.50 3.60
N TRP A 46 5.88 2.06 2.63
CA TRP A 46 5.85 0.69 2.13
C TRP A 46 6.43 -0.26 3.18
N PRO A 47 5.65 -1.22 3.72
CA PRO A 47 6.09 -2.03 4.86
C PRO A 47 6.89 -3.27 4.48
N PHE A 48 6.89 -3.64 3.19
CA PHE A 48 7.49 -4.90 2.74
C PHE A 48 8.99 -4.76 2.51
N PRO A 49 9.76 -5.84 2.72
CA PRO A 49 11.19 -5.87 2.43
C PRO A 49 11.46 -5.69 0.93
N ARG A 50 12.72 -5.39 0.60
CA ARG A 50 13.18 -5.39 -0.78
C ARG A 50 13.42 -6.83 -1.22
N ASP A 51 12.77 -7.25 -2.30
CA ASP A 51 12.78 -8.63 -2.81
C ASP A 51 13.07 -8.72 -4.32
N GLY A 52 13.69 -7.67 -4.88
CA GLY A 52 14.03 -7.60 -6.31
C GLY A 52 12.93 -7.03 -7.20
N TRP A 53 11.69 -6.91 -6.71
CA TRP A 53 10.63 -6.23 -7.42
C TRP A 53 10.67 -4.71 -7.18
N PRO A 54 10.14 -3.89 -8.09
CA PRO A 54 9.96 -2.47 -7.84
C PRO A 54 9.18 -2.25 -6.53
N PRO A 55 9.57 -1.26 -5.71
CA PRO A 55 8.82 -0.95 -4.49
C PRO A 55 7.41 -0.49 -4.87
N GLY A 56 6.43 -0.94 -4.10
CA GLY A 56 5.07 -0.50 -4.21
C GLY A 56 4.82 0.84 -3.51
N ARG A 57 3.57 1.25 -3.50
CA ARG A 57 3.06 2.36 -2.70
C ARG A 57 1.96 1.91 -1.76
N GLY A 58 1.87 2.58 -0.62
CA GLY A 58 0.82 2.35 0.37
C GLY A 58 0.01 3.62 0.62
N TRP A 59 -1.26 3.43 0.91
CA TRP A 59 -2.19 4.48 1.33
C TRP A 59 -3.05 3.98 2.48
N ARG A 60 -3.47 4.90 3.33
CA ARG A 60 -4.34 4.63 4.47
C ARG A 60 -5.54 5.56 4.46
N ARG A 61 -6.70 5.01 4.74
CA ARG A 61 -7.90 5.73 5.12
C ARG A 61 -8.50 5.07 6.36
N ASP A 62 -8.66 5.85 7.41
CA ASP A 62 -9.14 5.35 8.71
C ASP A 62 -8.31 4.15 9.21
N THR A 63 -8.90 2.97 9.26
CA THR A 63 -8.27 1.72 9.70
C THR A 63 -7.90 0.78 8.55
N THR A 64 -8.06 1.23 7.31
CA THR A 64 -7.83 0.41 6.12
C THR A 64 -6.58 0.90 5.38
N ASP A 65 -5.66 -0.02 5.15
CA ASP A 65 -4.46 0.17 4.34
C ASP A 65 -4.62 -0.49 2.98
N VAL A 66 -4.17 0.19 1.94
CA VAL A 66 -4.08 -0.33 0.57
C VAL A 66 -2.63 -0.24 0.12
N TYR A 67 -2.04 -1.37 -0.19
CA TYR A 67 -0.67 -1.48 -0.73
C TYR A 67 -0.75 -1.97 -2.16
N VAL A 68 -0.16 -1.25 -3.09
CA VAL A 68 -0.18 -1.59 -4.53
C VAL A 68 1.23 -1.72 -5.06
N ARG A 69 1.47 -2.73 -5.90
CA ARG A 69 2.78 -3.03 -6.45
C ARG A 69 2.67 -3.62 -7.86
N PRO A 70 3.43 -3.12 -8.84
CA PRO A 70 3.60 -3.79 -10.12
C PRO A 70 4.61 -4.92 -9.99
N LYS A 71 4.32 -6.08 -10.59
CA LYS A 71 5.25 -7.20 -10.76
C LYS A 71 5.54 -7.38 -12.24
N LEU A 72 6.71 -6.93 -12.63
CA LEU A 72 7.12 -6.78 -14.02
C LEU A 72 7.66 -8.11 -14.58
N GLY A 73 7.27 -8.45 -15.84
CA GLY A 73 7.74 -9.67 -16.49
C GLY A 73 7.21 -10.96 -15.86
N PHE A 74 6.10 -10.89 -15.14
CA PHE A 74 5.46 -12.06 -14.51
C PHE A 74 4.62 -12.82 -15.54
N CYS A 75 5.27 -13.31 -16.59
CA CYS A 75 4.64 -13.97 -17.74
C CYS A 75 4.25 -15.41 -17.46
N GLY A 76 3.38 -15.64 -16.47
CA GLY A 76 2.78 -16.98 -16.33
C GLY A 76 1.63 -17.22 -17.33
N ASN A 77 0.77 -16.22 -17.53
CA ASN A 77 -0.45 -16.34 -18.32
C ASN A 77 -0.82 -15.01 -18.98
N CYS A 78 0.00 -14.54 -19.94
CA CYS A 78 -0.26 -13.28 -20.66
C CYS A 78 -1.61 -13.24 -21.38
N GLU A 79 -2.14 -14.40 -21.79
CA GLU A 79 -3.42 -14.51 -22.51
C GLU A 79 -4.63 -14.64 -21.59
N THR A 80 -4.51 -15.36 -20.48
CA THR A 80 -5.63 -15.66 -19.59
C THR A 80 -5.73 -14.75 -18.36
N GLY A 81 -4.64 -14.09 -18.01
CA GLY A 81 -4.56 -13.30 -16.79
C GLY A 81 -4.56 -14.15 -15.51
N VAL A 82 -4.93 -13.54 -14.39
CA VAL A 82 -5.05 -14.23 -13.08
C VAL A 82 -6.46 -14.80 -12.96
N VAL A 83 -6.58 -16.13 -13.02
CA VAL A 83 -7.88 -16.82 -13.03
C VAL A 83 -8.08 -17.79 -11.87
N THR A 84 -7.00 -18.24 -11.21
CA THR A 84 -7.05 -19.20 -10.10
C THR A 84 -6.72 -18.57 -8.75
N ASP A 85 -7.17 -19.23 -7.67
CA ASP A 85 -6.86 -18.81 -6.31
C ASP A 85 -5.38 -18.99 -5.98
N ASP A 86 -4.77 -20.07 -6.48
CA ASP A 86 -3.35 -20.36 -6.28
C ASP A 86 -2.44 -19.28 -6.91
N GLU A 87 -2.88 -18.69 -8.02
CA GLU A 87 -2.18 -17.55 -8.62
C GLU A 87 -2.23 -16.34 -7.70
N VAL A 88 -3.41 -16.01 -7.13
CA VAL A 88 -3.53 -14.91 -6.17
C VAL A 88 -2.66 -15.14 -4.95
N ASP A 89 -2.72 -16.33 -4.36
CA ASP A 89 -1.94 -16.70 -3.17
C ASP A 89 -0.44 -16.52 -3.40
N ARG A 90 0.03 -16.89 -4.58
CA ARG A 90 1.45 -16.83 -4.95
C ARG A 90 1.95 -15.41 -5.24
N VAL A 91 1.10 -14.51 -5.76
CA VAL A 91 1.57 -13.23 -6.28
C VAL A 91 1.27 -12.04 -5.39
N THR A 92 0.31 -12.13 -4.45
CA THR A 92 -0.14 -10.97 -3.66
C THR A 92 0.74 -10.64 -2.47
N ASP A 93 1.77 -11.43 -2.15
CA ASP A 93 2.69 -11.19 -1.04
C ASP A 93 1.98 -11.07 0.33
N ILE A 94 0.84 -11.74 0.49
CA ILE A 94 0.04 -11.66 1.72
C ILE A 94 0.78 -12.28 2.91
N ASP A 95 1.62 -13.26 2.66
CA ASP A 95 2.51 -13.92 3.60
C ASP A 95 3.59 -12.98 4.14
N LEU A 96 4.02 -11.99 3.37
CA LEU A 96 4.97 -10.97 3.82
C LEU A 96 4.37 -10.00 4.85
N LEU A 97 3.04 -9.87 4.89
CA LEU A 97 2.35 -9.14 5.95
C LEU A 97 2.35 -9.93 7.26
N ASP A 98 1.90 -11.18 7.15
CA ASP A 98 1.85 -12.14 8.27
C ASP A 98 1.60 -13.54 7.70
N GLU A 99 2.52 -14.47 7.96
CA GLU A 99 2.45 -15.86 7.51
C GLU A 99 1.23 -16.63 8.03
N ARG A 100 0.55 -16.11 9.05
CA ARG A 100 -0.66 -16.71 9.64
C ARG A 100 -1.93 -16.46 8.83
N PHE A 101 -1.89 -15.59 7.84
CA PHE A 101 -3.06 -15.38 6.99
C PHE A 101 -3.44 -16.66 6.25
N GLN A 102 -4.71 -17.05 6.39
CA GLN A 102 -5.29 -18.22 5.71
C GLN A 102 -6.47 -17.76 4.88
N PRO A 103 -6.68 -18.34 3.70
CA PRO A 103 -7.85 -18.04 2.88
C PRO A 103 -9.15 -18.30 3.65
N VAL A 104 -10.12 -17.42 3.48
CA VAL A 104 -11.46 -17.57 4.11
C VAL A 104 -12.35 -18.45 3.25
N GLN A 105 -12.30 -18.25 1.93
CA GLN A 105 -13.13 -18.90 0.94
C GLN A 105 -12.47 -18.85 -0.45
N ALA A 106 -13.12 -19.45 -1.43
CA ALA A 106 -12.71 -19.28 -2.82
C ALA A 106 -12.74 -17.80 -3.21
N GLY A 107 -11.75 -17.40 -3.97
CA GLY A 107 -11.64 -16.03 -4.49
C GLY A 107 -12.71 -15.77 -5.55
N SER A 108 -12.89 -14.50 -5.88
CA SER A 108 -13.84 -14.04 -6.88
C SER A 108 -13.15 -13.30 -8.01
N ARG A 109 -13.75 -13.37 -9.20
CA ARG A 109 -13.32 -12.54 -10.32
C ARG A 109 -13.56 -11.07 -9.97
N ILE A 110 -12.58 -10.23 -10.25
CA ILE A 110 -12.66 -8.78 -10.02
C ILE A 110 -12.28 -8.03 -11.29
N ARG A 111 -12.76 -6.81 -11.40
CA ARG A 111 -12.35 -5.85 -12.43
C ARG A 111 -11.92 -4.56 -11.72
N ILE A 112 -10.74 -4.09 -12.05
CA ILE A 112 -10.23 -2.77 -11.64
C ILE A 112 -10.02 -1.97 -12.91
N THR A 113 -10.85 -0.97 -13.15
CA THR A 113 -10.97 -0.30 -14.44
C THR A 113 -11.23 -1.31 -15.58
N ASP A 114 -10.34 -1.41 -16.57
CA ASP A 114 -10.43 -2.37 -17.67
C ASP A 114 -9.67 -3.67 -17.40
N LEU A 115 -8.90 -3.74 -16.31
CA LEU A 115 -8.09 -4.90 -15.98
C LEU A 115 -8.94 -5.96 -15.26
N VAL A 116 -8.84 -7.18 -15.74
CA VAL A 116 -9.53 -8.34 -15.16
C VAL A 116 -8.54 -9.16 -14.34
N GLY A 117 -9.00 -9.65 -13.22
CA GLY A 117 -8.20 -10.47 -12.35
C GLY A 117 -9.04 -11.17 -11.29
N ARG A 118 -8.41 -11.42 -10.16
CA ARG A 118 -9.01 -12.17 -9.08
C ARG A 118 -8.68 -11.53 -7.73
N ALA A 119 -9.63 -11.60 -6.80
CA ALA A 119 -9.47 -11.19 -5.41
C ALA A 119 -9.78 -12.35 -4.47
N ARG A 120 -9.05 -12.45 -3.36
CA ARG A 120 -9.23 -13.47 -2.34
C ARG A 120 -9.13 -12.87 -0.95
N LEU A 121 -10.05 -13.25 -0.05
CA LEU A 121 -10.10 -12.79 1.33
C LEU A 121 -9.33 -13.77 2.23
N TYR A 122 -8.52 -13.21 3.13
CA TYR A 122 -7.72 -13.92 4.11
C TYR A 122 -8.03 -13.45 5.52
N LYS A 123 -7.79 -14.32 6.50
CA LYS A 123 -7.88 -13.97 7.91
C LYS A 123 -6.89 -14.74 8.76
N TYR A 124 -6.58 -14.18 9.93
CA TYR A 124 -5.98 -14.94 11.02
C TYR A 124 -6.53 -14.48 12.37
N LYS A 125 -6.38 -15.33 13.39
CA LYS A 125 -6.84 -15.06 14.75
C LYS A 125 -5.67 -14.60 15.63
N LEU A 126 -5.84 -13.46 16.28
CA LEU A 126 -4.92 -12.95 17.29
C LEU A 126 -5.01 -13.75 18.60
N LYS A 127 -3.98 -13.64 19.45
CA LYS A 127 -3.95 -14.31 20.77
C LYS A 127 -5.13 -13.91 21.67
N ASN A 128 -5.62 -12.69 21.56
CA ASN A 128 -6.78 -12.17 22.30
C ASN A 128 -8.14 -12.58 21.70
N GLY A 129 -8.14 -13.43 20.67
CA GLY A 129 -9.36 -13.92 20.02
C GLY A 129 -9.87 -13.04 18.88
N ALA A 130 -9.40 -11.79 18.73
CA ALA A 130 -9.80 -10.91 17.64
C ALA A 130 -9.30 -11.47 16.29
N GLN A 131 -10.05 -11.17 15.21
CA GLN A 131 -9.68 -11.57 13.86
C GLN A 131 -9.09 -10.39 13.10
N ARG A 132 -8.05 -10.65 12.35
CA ARG A 132 -7.49 -9.74 11.34
C ARG A 132 -7.85 -10.24 9.96
N TYR A 133 -8.20 -9.31 9.09
CA TYR A 133 -8.57 -9.59 7.71
C TYR A 133 -7.65 -8.85 6.75
N ALA A 134 -7.42 -9.47 5.59
CA ALA A 134 -6.78 -8.85 4.44
C ALA A 134 -7.39 -9.40 3.16
N GLU A 135 -7.35 -8.64 2.08
CA GLU A 135 -7.73 -9.08 0.75
C GLU A 135 -6.54 -8.92 -0.18
N GLY A 136 -6.19 -10.01 -0.85
CA GLY A 136 -5.23 -10.01 -1.95
C GLY A 136 -5.96 -9.83 -3.27
N VAL A 137 -5.50 -8.89 -4.09
CA VAL A 137 -6.01 -8.61 -5.43
C VAL A 137 -4.88 -8.73 -6.42
N ALA A 138 -5.09 -9.46 -7.51
CA ALA A 138 -4.14 -9.55 -8.61
C ALA A 138 -4.88 -9.34 -9.93
N VAL A 139 -4.43 -8.36 -10.72
CA VAL A 139 -4.96 -8.08 -12.05
C VAL A 139 -3.84 -8.12 -13.08
N ALA A 140 -4.14 -8.63 -14.26
CA ALA A 140 -3.18 -8.71 -15.35
C ALA A 140 -3.16 -7.41 -16.16
N TYR A 141 -1.96 -6.96 -16.51
CA TYR A 141 -1.73 -5.87 -17.45
C TYR A 141 -0.73 -6.34 -18.51
N LYS A 142 -1.22 -6.77 -19.66
CA LYS A 142 -0.37 -7.42 -20.68
C LYS A 142 0.34 -8.64 -20.05
N CYS A 143 1.69 -8.67 -20.10
CA CYS A 143 2.51 -9.70 -19.47
C CYS A 143 3.05 -9.31 -18.08
N ASP A 144 2.51 -8.26 -17.49
CA ASP A 144 2.82 -7.81 -16.13
C ASP A 144 1.62 -8.02 -15.21
N LEU A 145 1.83 -7.94 -13.91
CA LEU A 145 0.77 -7.95 -12.91
C LEU A 145 0.75 -6.65 -12.12
N VAL A 146 -0.45 -6.24 -11.73
CA VAL A 146 -0.64 -5.29 -10.65
C VAL A 146 -1.25 -6.06 -9.48
N VAL A 147 -0.55 -6.09 -8.37
CA VAL A 147 -1.03 -6.72 -7.16
C VAL A 147 -1.37 -5.66 -6.12
N ALA A 148 -2.44 -5.89 -5.38
CA ALA A 148 -2.78 -5.06 -4.24
C ALA A 148 -3.06 -5.93 -3.01
N ILE A 149 -2.71 -5.40 -1.84
CA ILE A 149 -3.09 -5.96 -0.55
C ILE A 149 -3.89 -4.90 0.19
N ILE A 150 -5.09 -5.25 0.61
CA ILE A 150 -5.97 -4.40 1.40
C ILE A 150 -6.04 -4.99 2.80
N VAL A 151 -5.67 -4.23 3.82
CA VAL A 151 -5.61 -4.69 5.21
C VAL A 151 -6.49 -3.81 6.08
N GLY A 152 -7.24 -4.41 6.99
CA GLY A 152 -8.08 -3.68 7.94
C GLY A 152 -9.49 -4.24 7.98
N ASN A 153 -10.51 -3.39 7.92
CA ASN A 153 -11.91 -3.81 8.04
C ASN A 153 -12.48 -4.35 6.72
N VAL A 154 -11.70 -5.15 5.97
CA VAL A 154 -12.12 -5.70 4.66
C VAL A 154 -13.16 -6.83 4.76
N ALA A 155 -13.48 -7.29 5.97
CA ALA A 155 -14.65 -8.14 6.20
C ALA A 155 -15.96 -7.38 5.98
N ASP A 156 -15.96 -6.08 6.21
CA ASP A 156 -17.06 -5.18 5.86
C ASP A 156 -17.07 -4.94 4.36
N GLU A 157 -18.21 -5.22 3.72
CA GLU A 157 -18.33 -5.11 2.27
C GLU A 157 -18.25 -3.65 1.78
N GLN A 158 -18.72 -2.67 2.58
CA GLN A 158 -18.67 -1.26 2.21
C GLN A 158 -17.23 -0.75 2.22
N GLU A 159 -16.46 -1.11 3.25
CA GLU A 159 -15.04 -0.77 3.35
C GLU A 159 -14.24 -1.41 2.22
N ARG A 160 -14.51 -2.68 1.91
CA ARG A 160 -13.89 -3.39 0.81
C ARG A 160 -14.19 -2.73 -0.54
N LYS A 161 -15.47 -2.40 -0.81
CA LYS A 161 -15.88 -1.66 -2.02
C LYS A 161 -15.22 -0.28 -2.10
N ALA A 162 -15.05 0.39 -0.97
CA ALA A 162 -14.37 1.68 -0.95
C ALA A 162 -12.87 1.55 -1.30
N ALA A 163 -12.20 0.51 -0.81
CA ALA A 163 -10.83 0.22 -1.21
C ALA A 163 -10.72 -0.15 -2.70
N HIS A 164 -11.64 -0.93 -3.25
CA HIS A 164 -11.69 -1.23 -4.69
C HIS A 164 -11.87 0.05 -5.53
N ARG A 165 -12.80 0.94 -5.16
CA ARG A 165 -12.94 2.25 -5.84
C ARG A 165 -11.67 3.10 -5.74
N PHE A 166 -10.93 2.99 -4.64
CA PHE A 166 -9.64 3.66 -4.53
C PHE A 166 -8.61 3.08 -5.50
N LEU A 167 -8.56 1.75 -5.68
CA LEU A 167 -7.71 1.13 -6.70
C LEU A 167 -8.03 1.64 -8.13
N GLU A 168 -9.29 2.01 -8.40
CA GLU A 168 -9.74 2.58 -9.67
C GLU A 168 -9.47 4.09 -9.79
N SER A 169 -9.07 4.74 -8.69
CA SER A 169 -8.84 6.20 -8.65
C SER A 169 -7.65 6.63 -9.51
N ASN A 170 -7.69 7.88 -9.99
CA ASN A 170 -6.56 8.47 -10.71
C ASN A 170 -5.26 8.44 -9.90
N THR A 171 -5.34 8.55 -8.57
CA THR A 171 -4.17 8.48 -7.67
C THR A 171 -3.40 7.18 -7.85
N VAL A 172 -4.11 6.05 -7.91
CA VAL A 172 -3.49 4.73 -8.10
C VAL A 172 -3.17 4.49 -9.57
N GLN A 173 -4.12 4.74 -10.47
CA GLN A 173 -3.99 4.40 -11.88
C GLN A 173 -2.86 5.16 -12.59
N VAL A 174 -2.71 6.46 -12.36
CA VAL A 174 -1.61 7.24 -12.92
C VAL A 174 -0.27 6.70 -12.44
N TRP A 175 -0.15 6.40 -11.15
CA TRP A 175 1.08 5.83 -10.61
C TRP A 175 1.39 4.44 -11.18
N VAL A 176 0.40 3.55 -11.26
CA VAL A 176 0.55 2.20 -11.83
C VAL A 176 1.01 2.28 -13.28
N ASN A 177 0.35 3.12 -14.10
CA ASN A 177 0.72 3.29 -15.51
C ASN A 177 2.14 3.82 -15.66
N GLN A 178 2.56 4.79 -14.83
CA GLN A 178 3.95 5.27 -14.84
C GLN A 178 4.96 4.16 -14.55
N GLN A 179 4.62 3.21 -13.66
CA GLN A 179 5.52 2.09 -13.34
C GLN A 179 5.56 1.04 -14.45
N LEU A 180 4.46 0.81 -15.15
CA LEU A 180 4.33 -0.21 -16.19
C LEU A 180 4.81 0.28 -17.57
N GLU A 181 4.62 1.55 -17.90
CA GLU A 181 4.90 2.12 -19.22
C GLU A 181 6.13 3.04 -19.25
N GLY A 182 6.63 3.46 -18.10
CA GLY A 182 7.77 4.38 -17.96
C GLY A 182 9.15 3.73 -18.19
N ARG A 183 9.21 2.67 -18.98
CA ARG A 183 10.44 1.91 -19.31
C ARG A 183 11.03 2.31 -20.65
#